data_c4d6dd102dc30dfc89f966f45cf9f035
#
_entry.id   c4d6dd102dc30dfc89f966f45cf9f035
#
_cell.length_a   1.000
_cell.length_b   1.000
_cell.length_c   1.000
_cell.angle_alpha   90.00
_cell.angle_beta   90.00
_cell.angle_gamma   90.00
#
_symmetry.space_group_name_H-M   'P 1'
#
loop_
_entity.id
_entity.type
_entity.pdbx_description
1 polymer ?
#
loop_
_entity_poly.entity_id
_entity_poly.type
_entity_poly.pdbx_seq_one_letter_code
_entity_poly.pdbx_strand_id
1 'polypeptide(L)'
;MIRSITKQKPAEEIDRLLNGLGRIFIIGCGTCTTLTRTGGEPEVRAMKGRLSSQGKLVTGTMILPVACDNLTGEALNEYGQQIDQANVLLIMTCAFGVQTIARQLQKMVVPALDTIFIGKESGIGQFDEICTQCGTCILGETGGICPVTSCHKGLVNGPCGGTNNGKCEIDPEKDCAWTLIYNRLKELGQLDLMRTLQKPRNHQGEPSPGKMILEASSQSDSGPAFSP
;
A
#
# COMPACT_ATOMS: atom_id res chain seq x y z
N MET A 1 -8.85 4.75 -7.05
CA MET A 1 -7.40 4.60 -7.25
C MET A 1 -6.87 3.75 -6.11
N ILE A 2 -6.02 2.75 -6.38
CA ILE A 2 -5.38 1.91 -5.36
C ILE A 2 -4.30 2.72 -4.66
N ARG A 3 -4.20 2.60 -3.33
CA ARG A 3 -3.26 3.37 -2.51
C ARG A 3 -2.61 2.50 -1.45
N SER A 4 -1.32 2.70 -1.23
CA SER A 4 -0.64 2.18 -0.03
C SER A 4 -1.03 3.05 1.15
N ILE A 5 -1.71 2.46 2.11
CA ILE A 5 -2.10 3.12 3.34
C ILE A 5 -0.96 3.02 4.34
N THR A 6 -0.57 4.15 4.89
CA THR A 6 0.61 4.28 5.75
C THR A 6 0.26 4.97 7.06
N LYS A 7 1.08 4.72 8.07
CA LYS A 7 1.05 5.38 9.37
C LYS A 7 2.45 5.87 9.71
N GLN A 8 2.58 7.04 10.31
CA GLN A 8 3.89 7.47 10.82
C GLN A 8 4.32 6.58 11.99
N LYS A 9 5.59 6.22 12.00
CA LYS A 9 6.20 5.53 13.13
C LYS A 9 6.19 6.42 14.38
N PRO A 10 6.16 5.83 15.57
CA PRO A 10 6.34 6.57 16.81
C PRO A 10 7.63 7.43 16.77
N ALA A 11 7.57 8.61 17.36
CA ALA A 11 8.71 9.53 17.38
C ALA A 11 9.97 8.88 17.97
N GLU A 12 9.79 8.13 19.06
CA GLU A 12 10.85 7.41 19.77
C GLU A 12 11.51 6.33 18.89
N GLU A 13 10.74 5.68 18.02
CA GLU A 13 11.28 4.70 17.07
C GLU A 13 12.15 5.38 16.02
N ILE A 14 11.67 6.50 15.47
CA ILE A 14 12.44 7.29 14.50
C ILE A 14 13.74 7.80 15.16
N ASP A 15 13.65 8.31 16.37
CA ASP A 15 14.81 8.84 17.11
C ASP A 15 15.84 7.74 17.41
N ARG A 16 15.38 6.55 17.78
CA ARG A 16 16.23 5.36 17.96
C ARG A 16 16.92 4.96 16.67
N LEU A 17 16.21 4.94 15.53
CA LEU A 17 16.76 4.60 14.23
C LEU A 17 17.77 5.65 13.72
N LEU A 18 17.61 6.90 14.12
CA LEU A 18 18.50 8.02 13.77
C LEU A 18 19.58 8.28 14.84
N ASN A 19 19.73 7.40 15.83
CA ASN A 19 20.73 7.58 16.86
C ASN A 19 22.14 7.55 16.28
N GLY A 20 22.99 8.51 16.68
CA GLY A 20 24.34 8.67 16.14
C GLY A 20 24.41 9.27 14.71
N LEU A 21 23.28 9.52 14.06
CA LEU A 21 23.20 10.08 12.70
C LEU A 21 22.76 11.54 12.77
N GLY A 22 23.68 12.45 12.45
CA GLY A 22 23.47 13.90 12.62
C GLY A 22 23.07 14.65 11.35
N ARG A 23 23.35 14.10 10.16
CA ARG A 23 23.11 14.76 8.86
C ARG A 23 22.08 13.96 8.08
N ILE A 24 20.89 14.53 7.88
CA ILE A 24 19.71 13.82 7.37
C ILE A 24 19.19 14.52 6.13
N PHE A 25 18.90 13.77 5.08
CA PHE A 25 18.07 14.23 3.96
C PHE A 25 16.69 13.56 4.05
N ILE A 26 15.59 14.32 3.87
CA ILE A 26 14.22 13.80 4.03
C ILE A 26 13.55 13.69 2.68
N ILE A 27 12.95 12.53 2.41
CA ILE A 27 12.24 12.27 1.15
C ILE A 27 10.79 11.90 1.44
N GLY A 28 9.84 12.67 0.91
CA GLY A 28 8.40 12.39 0.91
C GLY A 28 7.88 11.92 -0.43
N CYS A 29 6.56 11.66 -0.52
CA CYS A 29 5.90 11.24 -1.75
C CYS A 29 4.59 12.02 -1.96
N GLY A 30 4.40 12.51 -3.19
CA GLY A 30 3.26 13.32 -3.61
C GLY A 30 1.95 12.54 -3.85
N THR A 31 1.96 11.21 -3.75
CA THR A 31 0.78 10.37 -4.02
C THR A 31 0.20 9.74 -2.74
N CYS A 32 0.41 8.47 -2.51
CA CYS A 32 -0.24 7.73 -1.43
C CYS A 32 -0.07 8.41 -0.07
N THR A 33 1.17 8.79 0.30
CA THR A 33 1.48 9.34 1.62
C THR A 33 1.04 10.80 1.80
N THR A 34 0.87 11.55 0.71
CA THR A 34 0.21 12.85 0.74
C THR A 34 -1.28 12.70 1.05
N LEU A 35 -1.95 11.74 0.40
CA LEU A 35 -3.38 11.51 0.59
C LEU A 35 -3.70 10.94 1.97
N THR A 36 -2.83 10.10 2.51
CA THR A 36 -2.95 9.59 3.89
C THR A 36 -2.42 10.55 4.95
N ARG A 37 -1.89 11.71 4.54
CA ARG A 37 -1.32 12.74 5.43
C ARG A 37 -0.24 12.18 6.34
N THR A 38 0.68 11.41 5.78
CA THR A 38 1.75 10.75 6.54
C THR A 38 3.15 11.14 6.06
N GLY A 39 3.31 11.53 4.77
CA GLY A 39 4.63 11.81 4.18
C GLY A 39 4.57 12.75 2.97
N GLY A 40 3.54 13.59 2.88
CA GLY A 40 3.47 14.70 1.93
C GLY A 40 4.30 15.90 2.39
N GLU A 41 4.16 17.03 1.69
CA GLU A 41 4.93 18.24 2.00
C GLU A 41 4.72 18.76 3.43
N PRO A 42 3.48 18.85 3.97
CA PRO A 42 3.26 19.31 5.35
C PRO A 42 3.97 18.44 6.37
N GLU A 43 3.91 17.11 6.22
CA GLU A 43 4.50 16.15 7.15
C GLU A 43 6.03 16.15 7.07
N VAL A 44 6.61 16.28 5.86
CA VAL A 44 8.05 16.42 5.65
C VAL A 44 8.55 17.71 6.28
N ARG A 45 7.83 18.83 6.15
CA ARG A 45 8.17 20.10 6.77
C ARG A 45 8.12 20.02 8.29
N ALA A 46 7.10 19.39 8.85
CA ALA A 46 6.98 19.15 10.29
C ALA A 46 8.13 18.29 10.82
N MET A 47 8.48 17.22 10.10
CA MET A 47 9.59 16.34 10.45
C MET A 47 10.93 17.09 10.41
N LYS A 48 11.18 17.93 9.39
CA LYS A 48 12.36 18.81 9.34
C LYS A 48 12.45 19.69 10.57
N GLY A 49 11.35 20.36 10.94
CA GLY A 49 11.30 21.22 12.13
C GLY A 49 11.65 20.46 13.40
N ARG A 50 11.04 19.28 13.59
CA ARG A 50 11.31 18.39 14.74
C ARG A 50 12.78 17.99 14.84
N LEU A 51 13.36 17.49 13.75
CA LEU A 51 14.76 17.04 13.75
C LEU A 51 15.73 18.20 13.98
N SER A 52 15.44 19.38 13.40
CA SER A 52 16.26 20.58 13.62
C SER A 52 16.21 21.04 15.07
N SER A 53 15.06 20.97 15.74
CA SER A 53 14.96 21.29 17.17
C SER A 53 15.70 20.33 18.08
N GLN A 54 15.96 19.10 17.61
CA GLN A 54 16.82 18.11 18.28
C GLN A 54 18.32 18.25 17.97
N GLY A 55 18.72 19.34 17.28
CA GLY A 55 20.11 19.59 16.91
C GLY A 55 20.63 18.78 15.72
N LYS A 56 19.76 18.10 14.97
CA LYS A 56 20.14 17.38 13.75
C LYS A 56 20.20 18.34 12.55
N LEU A 57 21.19 18.16 11.68
CA LEU A 57 21.34 18.94 10.46
C LEU A 57 20.51 18.30 9.33
N VAL A 58 19.43 18.91 8.92
CA VAL A 58 18.70 18.50 7.72
C VAL A 58 19.34 19.14 6.50
N THR A 59 20.06 18.33 5.68
CA THR A 59 20.79 18.79 4.48
C THR A 59 19.87 19.20 3.35
N GLY A 60 18.65 18.68 3.31
CA GLY A 60 17.62 19.04 2.34
C GLY A 60 16.36 18.21 2.51
N THR A 61 15.33 18.59 1.75
CA THR A 61 14.06 17.86 1.68
C THR A 61 13.59 17.82 0.25
N MET A 62 12.93 16.74 -0.16
CA MET A 62 12.24 16.65 -1.45
C MET A 62 10.94 15.88 -1.33
N ILE A 63 10.01 16.15 -2.24
CA ILE A 63 8.80 15.38 -2.43
C ILE A 63 8.84 14.78 -3.84
N LEU A 64 9.03 13.48 -3.92
CA LEU A 64 8.94 12.75 -5.18
C LEU A 64 7.47 12.70 -5.63
N PRO A 65 7.15 13.03 -6.87
CA PRO A 65 5.78 12.90 -7.38
C PRO A 65 5.23 11.49 -7.14
N VAL A 66 5.98 10.46 -7.51
CA VAL A 66 5.68 9.04 -7.26
C VAL A 66 6.97 8.32 -6.86
N ALA A 67 7.19 8.06 -5.59
CA ALA A 67 8.46 7.52 -5.08
C ALA A 67 8.75 6.05 -5.48
N CYS A 68 7.78 5.33 -6.00
CA CYS A 68 7.93 3.94 -6.48
C CYS A 68 8.00 3.84 -8.02
N ASP A 69 8.12 4.97 -8.71
CA ASP A 69 8.23 5.05 -10.16
C ASP A 69 9.65 4.74 -10.65
N ASN A 70 9.75 4.35 -11.93
CA ASN A 70 11.05 4.08 -12.58
C ASN A 70 11.89 5.35 -12.75
N LEU A 71 11.28 6.54 -12.81
CA LEU A 71 11.95 7.84 -12.93
C LEU A 71 12.47 8.38 -11.59
N THR A 72 12.26 7.66 -10.49
CA THR A 72 12.73 8.08 -9.15
C THR A 72 14.23 8.35 -9.13
N GLY A 73 15.04 7.55 -9.85
CA GLY A 73 16.49 7.73 -9.94
C GLY A 73 16.89 9.06 -10.56
N GLU A 74 16.22 9.50 -11.61
CA GLU A 74 16.47 10.79 -12.27
C GLU A 74 16.16 11.96 -11.34
N ALA A 75 15.00 11.91 -10.66
CA ALA A 75 14.60 12.93 -9.70
C ALA A 75 15.56 13.03 -8.49
N LEU A 76 16.12 11.90 -8.03
CA LEU A 76 17.11 11.89 -6.96
C LEU A 76 18.43 12.56 -7.38
N ASN A 77 18.83 12.47 -8.64
CA ASN A 77 20.06 13.09 -9.16
C ASN A 77 20.01 14.62 -9.07
N GLU A 78 18.85 15.24 -9.18
CA GLU A 78 18.68 16.71 -9.03
C GLU A 78 19.11 17.19 -7.64
N TYR A 79 19.03 16.34 -6.63
CA TYR A 79 19.39 16.63 -5.25
C TYR A 79 20.69 15.94 -4.81
N GLY A 80 21.48 15.45 -5.77
CA GLY A 80 22.68 14.66 -5.52
C GLY A 80 23.62 15.28 -4.49
N GLN A 81 23.92 16.58 -4.61
CA GLN A 81 24.80 17.29 -3.68
C GLN A 81 24.29 17.29 -2.23
N GLN A 82 23.00 17.55 -2.00
CA GLN A 82 22.40 17.55 -0.67
C GLN A 82 22.29 16.13 -0.11
N ILE A 83 21.99 15.15 -0.97
CA ILE A 83 21.95 13.72 -0.63
C ILE A 83 23.34 13.24 -0.23
N ASP A 84 24.39 13.63 -0.96
CA ASP A 84 25.78 13.25 -0.65
C ASP A 84 26.26 13.81 0.68
N GLN A 85 25.81 14.98 1.05
CA GLN A 85 26.13 15.59 2.35
C GLN A 85 25.42 14.89 3.52
N ALA A 86 24.37 14.11 3.30
CA ALA A 86 23.65 13.39 4.34
C ALA A 86 24.37 12.08 4.74
N ASN A 87 24.29 11.73 6.02
CA ASN A 87 24.69 10.41 6.52
C ASN A 87 23.60 9.36 6.31
N VAL A 88 22.34 9.81 6.26
CA VAL A 88 21.15 8.96 6.18
C VAL A 88 20.02 9.68 5.43
N LEU A 89 19.22 8.88 4.73
CA LEU A 89 17.99 9.32 4.11
C LEU A 89 16.81 8.91 5.00
N LEU A 90 16.05 9.86 5.51
CA LEU A 90 14.80 9.60 6.20
C LEU A 90 13.66 9.57 5.18
N ILE A 91 13.08 8.40 4.98
CA ILE A 91 12.12 8.17 3.90
C ILE A 91 10.69 8.18 4.45
N MET A 92 9.90 9.17 4.05
CA MET A 92 8.48 9.33 4.40
C MET A 92 7.58 8.88 3.24
N THR A 93 7.86 7.66 2.73
CA THR A 93 7.08 7.01 1.68
C THR A 93 6.60 5.64 2.15
N CYS A 94 5.71 4.98 1.39
CA CYS A 94 5.38 3.58 1.64
C CYS A 94 6.57 2.67 1.32
N ALA A 95 6.49 1.39 1.70
CA ALA A 95 7.55 0.41 1.52
C ALA A 95 8.02 0.26 0.06
N PHE A 96 7.14 0.49 -0.92
CA PHE A 96 7.52 0.47 -2.34
C PHE A 96 8.53 1.58 -2.66
N GLY A 97 8.25 2.82 -2.24
CA GLY A 97 9.17 3.94 -2.43
C GLY A 97 10.47 3.78 -1.63
N VAL A 98 10.41 3.30 -0.39
CA VAL A 98 11.62 3.00 0.41
C VAL A 98 12.55 2.06 -0.34
N GLN A 99 12.02 0.93 -0.85
CA GLN A 99 12.83 -0.07 -1.55
C GLN A 99 13.35 0.44 -2.91
N THR A 100 12.55 1.24 -3.63
CA THR A 100 12.96 1.85 -4.89
C THR A 100 14.15 2.79 -4.65
N ILE A 101 14.04 3.71 -3.69
CA ILE A 101 15.10 4.66 -3.35
C ILE A 101 16.37 3.93 -2.86
N ALA A 102 16.20 2.91 -2.01
CA ALA A 102 17.32 2.14 -1.47
C ALA A 102 18.12 1.40 -2.56
N ARG A 103 17.49 1.01 -3.66
CA ARG A 103 18.17 0.38 -4.80
C ARG A 103 18.90 1.37 -5.70
N GLN A 104 18.48 2.64 -5.70
CA GLN A 104 19.09 3.69 -6.54
C GLN A 104 20.31 4.34 -5.88
N LEU A 105 20.39 4.33 -4.57
CA LEU A 105 21.40 5.06 -3.80
C LEU A 105 22.14 4.14 -2.84
N GLN A 106 23.48 4.23 -2.83
CA GLN A 106 24.33 3.55 -1.83
C GLN A 106 24.41 4.39 -0.54
N LYS A 107 23.24 4.62 0.08
CA LYS A 107 23.09 5.40 1.32
C LYS A 107 22.23 4.63 2.30
N MET A 108 22.50 4.81 3.58
CA MET A 108 21.60 4.29 4.62
C MET A 108 20.23 4.94 4.50
N VAL A 109 19.20 4.12 4.48
CA VAL A 109 17.80 4.56 4.48
C VAL A 109 17.13 4.18 5.79
N VAL A 110 16.33 5.11 6.33
CA VAL A 110 15.50 4.90 7.52
C VAL A 110 14.06 5.21 7.14
N PRO A 111 13.15 4.22 7.15
CA PRO A 111 11.73 4.48 6.92
C PRO A 111 11.11 5.16 8.13
N ALA A 112 10.40 6.27 7.90
CA ALA A 112 9.64 6.98 8.93
C ALA A 112 8.17 6.53 9.01
N LEU A 113 7.74 5.66 8.07
CA LEU A 113 6.36 5.18 7.98
C LEU A 113 6.30 3.66 8.03
N ASP A 114 5.20 3.15 8.57
CA ASP A 114 4.76 1.77 8.41
C ASP A 114 3.74 1.71 7.26
N THR A 115 3.86 0.72 6.38
CA THR A 115 2.88 0.42 5.35
C THR A 115 1.91 -0.60 5.91
N ILE A 116 0.63 -0.23 6.01
CA ILE A 116 -0.38 -1.02 6.72
C ILE A 116 -1.09 -1.99 5.77
N PHE A 117 -1.67 -1.46 4.70
CA PHE A 117 -2.40 -2.25 3.70
C PHE A 117 -2.51 -1.51 2.35
N ILE A 118 -2.99 -2.22 1.34
CA ILE A 118 -3.40 -1.64 0.05
C ILE A 118 -4.90 -1.39 0.13
N GLY A 119 -5.32 -0.13 0.04
CA GLY A 119 -6.69 0.26 0.28
C GLY A 119 -7.33 1.10 -0.82
N LYS A 120 -8.62 1.31 -0.64
CA LYS A 120 -9.46 2.22 -1.42
C LYS A 120 -10.07 3.25 -0.48
N GLU A 121 -10.16 4.49 -0.93
CA GLU A 121 -10.91 5.53 -0.23
C GLU A 121 -12.41 5.23 -0.34
N SER A 122 -13.06 5.08 0.80
CA SER A 122 -14.50 4.83 0.95
C SER A 122 -15.28 6.09 1.36
N GLY A 123 -14.58 7.09 1.89
CA GLY A 123 -15.08 8.39 2.26
C GLY A 123 -13.91 9.36 2.40
N ILE A 124 -14.16 10.65 2.57
CA ILE A 124 -13.10 11.65 2.71
C ILE A 124 -12.19 11.30 3.90
N GLY A 125 -10.95 10.91 3.62
CA GLY A 125 -9.97 10.51 4.64
C GLY A 125 -10.23 9.15 5.29
N GLN A 126 -11.16 8.34 4.76
CA GLN A 126 -11.46 6.99 5.21
C GLN A 126 -10.95 5.99 4.16
N PHE A 127 -10.20 5.00 4.60
CA PHE A 127 -9.58 4.03 3.72
C PHE A 127 -9.86 2.62 4.23
N ASP A 128 -10.40 1.77 3.34
CA ASP A 128 -10.68 0.38 3.63
C ASP A 128 -9.71 -0.55 2.90
N GLU A 129 -9.28 -1.60 3.59
CA GLU A 129 -8.60 -2.71 2.96
C GLU A 129 -9.63 -3.55 2.20
N ILE A 130 -9.51 -3.60 0.87
CA ILE A 130 -10.45 -4.33 0.02
C ILE A 130 -9.83 -5.55 -0.68
N CYS A 131 -8.50 -5.69 -0.64
CA CYS A 131 -7.79 -6.77 -1.30
C CYS A 131 -6.43 -7.02 -0.68
N THR A 132 -6.14 -8.25 -0.28
CA THR A 132 -4.82 -8.70 0.21
C THR A 132 -3.92 -9.22 -0.91
N GLN A 133 -4.34 -9.12 -2.18
CA GLN A 133 -3.60 -9.65 -3.34
C GLN A 133 -3.28 -11.15 -3.21
N CYS A 134 -4.24 -11.92 -2.74
CA CYS A 134 -4.07 -13.31 -2.36
C CYS A 134 -3.96 -14.29 -3.54
N GLY A 135 -4.01 -13.82 -4.79
CA GLY A 135 -3.81 -14.62 -6.01
C GLY A 135 -5.03 -15.44 -6.45
N THR A 136 -5.82 -15.98 -5.54
CA THR A 136 -7.00 -16.80 -5.83
C THR A 136 -8.28 -16.05 -5.53
N CYS A 137 -8.88 -15.41 -6.56
CA CYS A 137 -10.02 -14.52 -6.40
C CYS A 137 -11.34 -15.29 -6.41
N ILE A 138 -12.13 -15.14 -5.35
CA ILE A 138 -13.45 -15.79 -5.19
C ILE A 138 -14.63 -14.81 -5.27
N LEU A 139 -14.38 -13.59 -5.76
CA LEU A 139 -15.43 -12.56 -5.87
C LEU A 139 -16.61 -12.98 -6.76
N GLY A 140 -16.36 -13.87 -7.74
CA GLY A 140 -17.40 -14.42 -8.61
C GLY A 140 -18.44 -15.25 -7.85
N GLU A 141 -18.03 -15.94 -6.78
CA GLU A 141 -18.91 -16.78 -5.98
C GLU A 141 -19.53 -16.03 -4.78
N THR A 142 -19.07 -14.83 -4.50
CA THR A 142 -19.50 -14.06 -3.32
C THR A 142 -20.23 -12.76 -3.65
N GLY A 143 -20.70 -12.64 -4.89
CA GLY A 143 -21.43 -11.45 -5.34
C GLY A 143 -20.61 -10.16 -5.30
N GLY A 144 -19.28 -10.26 -5.46
CA GLY A 144 -18.37 -9.13 -5.47
C GLY A 144 -17.88 -8.67 -4.09
N ILE A 145 -18.20 -9.38 -3.01
CA ILE A 145 -17.76 -9.07 -1.63
C ILE A 145 -16.64 -10.02 -1.22
N CYS A 146 -15.46 -9.51 -0.92
CA CYS A 146 -14.31 -10.34 -0.54
C CYS A 146 -14.40 -10.80 0.91
N PRO A 147 -14.62 -12.10 1.22
CA PRO A 147 -14.66 -12.55 2.60
C PRO A 147 -13.27 -12.56 3.27
N VAL A 148 -12.17 -12.59 2.48
CA VAL A 148 -10.81 -12.58 3.03
C VAL A 148 -10.49 -11.26 3.73
N THR A 149 -10.94 -10.14 3.16
CA THR A 149 -10.69 -8.80 3.72
C THR A 149 -11.85 -8.27 4.57
N SER A 150 -13.08 -8.73 4.31
CA SER A 150 -14.25 -8.21 5.03
C SER A 150 -14.63 -9.04 6.25
N CYS A 151 -14.26 -10.34 6.31
CA CYS A 151 -14.51 -11.17 7.48
C CYS A 151 -13.31 -11.13 8.43
N HIS A 152 -13.52 -10.73 9.70
CA HIS A 152 -12.45 -10.73 10.71
C HIS A 152 -11.75 -12.07 10.91
N LYS A 153 -12.45 -13.18 10.62
CA LYS A 153 -11.90 -14.53 10.68
C LYS A 153 -11.33 -15.03 9.34
N GLY A 154 -11.46 -14.24 8.27
CA GLY A 154 -11.02 -14.62 6.92
C GLY A 154 -11.69 -15.88 6.36
N LEU A 155 -12.90 -16.20 6.81
CA LEU A 155 -13.60 -17.44 6.42
C LEU A 155 -14.05 -17.34 4.96
N VAL A 156 -13.73 -18.36 4.16
CA VAL A 156 -14.03 -18.41 2.73
C VAL A 156 -15.17 -19.41 2.37
N ASN A 157 -15.58 -20.25 3.31
CA ASN A 157 -16.57 -21.31 3.11
C ASN A 157 -17.84 -21.12 3.95
N GLY A 158 -18.31 -19.89 4.08
CA GLY A 158 -19.53 -19.59 4.80
C GLY A 158 -19.35 -18.89 6.16
N PRO A 159 -20.45 -18.54 6.82
CA PRO A 159 -20.43 -17.81 8.08
C PRO A 159 -19.97 -18.67 9.25
N CYS A 160 -19.39 -18.03 10.27
CA CYS A 160 -19.00 -18.68 11.52
C CYS A 160 -20.19 -19.01 12.45
N GLY A 161 -21.39 -18.51 12.14
CA GLY A 161 -22.57 -18.65 12.99
C GLY A 161 -22.68 -17.63 14.13
N GLY A 162 -21.66 -16.79 14.35
CA GLY A 162 -21.65 -15.83 15.45
C GLY A 162 -22.23 -14.45 15.13
N THR A 163 -22.84 -14.29 13.94
CA THR A 163 -23.48 -13.01 13.61
C THR A 163 -24.68 -12.72 14.52
N ASN A 164 -24.78 -11.47 14.99
CA ASN A 164 -25.90 -10.99 15.76
C ASN A 164 -26.55 -9.80 15.04
N ASN A 165 -27.81 -9.92 14.64
CA ASN A 165 -28.54 -8.90 13.88
C ASN A 165 -27.75 -8.35 12.66
N GLY A 166 -27.01 -9.21 11.96
CA GLY A 166 -26.20 -8.84 10.80
C GLY A 166 -24.83 -8.25 11.15
N LYS A 167 -24.51 -8.08 12.43
CA LYS A 167 -23.21 -7.58 12.90
C LYS A 167 -22.24 -8.70 13.18
N CYS A 168 -20.94 -8.39 13.08
CA CYS A 168 -19.85 -9.33 13.34
C CYS A 168 -19.70 -9.58 14.84
N GLU A 169 -19.48 -10.83 15.25
CA GLU A 169 -19.26 -11.16 16.67
C GLU A 169 -17.92 -10.64 17.22
N ILE A 170 -16.94 -10.39 16.34
CA ILE A 170 -15.61 -9.88 16.73
C ILE A 170 -15.63 -8.35 16.84
N ASP A 171 -16.43 -7.69 15.97
CA ASP A 171 -16.54 -6.24 15.95
C ASP A 171 -18.01 -5.87 15.70
N PRO A 172 -18.78 -5.59 16.76
CA PRO A 172 -20.20 -5.28 16.68
C PRO A 172 -20.55 -4.00 15.88
N GLU A 173 -19.56 -3.14 15.63
CA GLU A 173 -19.76 -1.94 14.78
C GLU A 173 -19.77 -2.29 13.31
N LYS A 174 -19.15 -3.41 12.91
CA LYS A 174 -19.07 -3.86 11.52
C LYS A 174 -20.16 -4.84 11.15
N ASP A 175 -20.61 -4.73 9.90
CA ASP A 175 -21.51 -5.71 9.32
C ASP A 175 -20.80 -7.05 9.10
N CYS A 176 -21.51 -8.14 9.32
CA CYS A 176 -20.99 -9.48 9.03
C CYS A 176 -20.84 -9.68 7.53
N ALA A 177 -19.61 -9.90 7.06
CA ALA A 177 -19.31 -10.11 5.65
C ALA A 177 -20.18 -11.20 5.00
N TRP A 178 -20.42 -12.31 5.71
CA TRP A 178 -21.25 -13.41 5.19
C TRP A 178 -22.74 -13.10 5.17
N THR A 179 -23.23 -12.25 6.07
CA THR A 179 -24.61 -11.72 5.99
C THR A 179 -24.75 -10.81 4.77
N LEU A 180 -23.78 -9.96 4.50
CA LEU A 180 -23.77 -9.12 3.29
C LEU A 180 -23.71 -9.97 2.01
N ILE A 181 -22.85 -10.99 1.96
CA ILE A 181 -22.75 -11.92 0.83
C ILE A 181 -24.07 -12.65 0.61
N TYR A 182 -24.69 -13.19 1.66
CA TYR A 182 -25.99 -13.86 1.57
C TYR A 182 -27.06 -12.94 1.00
N ASN A 183 -27.20 -11.74 1.54
CA ASN A 183 -28.19 -10.76 1.07
C ASN A 183 -27.94 -10.40 -0.40
N ARG A 184 -26.69 -10.15 -0.77
CA ARG A 184 -26.30 -9.84 -2.14
C ARG A 184 -26.61 -10.96 -3.12
N LEU A 185 -26.25 -12.20 -2.78
CA LEU A 185 -26.55 -13.37 -3.63
C LEU A 185 -28.05 -13.66 -3.71
N LYS A 186 -28.81 -13.41 -2.63
CA LYS A 186 -30.26 -13.51 -2.61
C LYS A 186 -30.91 -12.50 -3.57
N GLU A 187 -30.48 -11.24 -3.54
CA GLU A 187 -30.94 -10.19 -4.45
C GLU A 187 -30.66 -10.54 -5.92
N LEU A 188 -29.51 -11.18 -6.18
CA LEU A 188 -29.11 -11.60 -7.53
C LEU A 188 -29.74 -12.94 -7.97
N GLY A 189 -30.49 -13.63 -7.12
CA GLY A 189 -31.03 -14.97 -7.42
C GLY A 189 -29.95 -16.05 -7.54
N GLN A 190 -28.78 -15.86 -6.90
CA GLN A 190 -27.58 -16.70 -7.05
C GLN A 190 -27.18 -17.39 -5.75
N LEU A 191 -28.12 -17.71 -4.85
CA LEU A 191 -27.85 -18.35 -3.56
C LEU A 191 -27.14 -19.71 -3.68
N ASP A 192 -27.29 -20.41 -4.80
CA ASP A 192 -26.62 -21.69 -5.02
C ASP A 192 -25.09 -21.56 -5.04
N LEU A 193 -24.54 -20.38 -5.34
CA LEU A 193 -23.10 -20.11 -5.25
C LEU A 193 -22.53 -20.31 -3.83
N MET A 194 -23.36 -20.12 -2.78
CA MET A 194 -22.94 -20.39 -1.39
C MET A 194 -22.67 -21.86 -1.09
N ARG A 195 -23.06 -22.78 -1.97
CA ARG A 195 -22.77 -24.21 -1.86
C ARG A 195 -21.42 -24.60 -2.45
N THR A 196 -20.77 -23.66 -3.16
CA THR A 196 -19.44 -23.88 -3.75
C THR A 196 -18.40 -23.90 -2.66
N LEU A 197 -17.73 -25.06 -2.49
CA LEU A 197 -16.67 -25.21 -1.51
C LEU A 197 -15.33 -24.70 -2.09
N GLN A 198 -14.75 -23.71 -1.43
CA GLN A 198 -13.41 -23.22 -1.74
C GLN A 198 -12.37 -24.23 -1.24
N LYS A 199 -11.54 -24.73 -2.14
CA LYS A 199 -10.44 -25.62 -1.77
C LYS A 199 -9.37 -24.84 -0.95
N PRO A 200 -8.62 -25.53 -0.07
CA PRO A 200 -7.45 -24.93 0.56
C PRO A 200 -6.49 -24.37 -0.50
N ARG A 201 -5.93 -23.21 -0.22
CA ARG A 201 -4.98 -22.57 -1.14
C ARG A 201 -3.70 -23.39 -1.24
N ASN A 202 -3.23 -23.57 -2.45
CA ASN A 202 -1.92 -24.16 -2.70
C ASN A 202 -0.86 -23.05 -2.82
N HIS A 203 -0.26 -22.67 -1.70
CA HIS A 203 0.79 -21.65 -1.68
C HIS A 203 2.09 -22.07 -2.39
N GLN A 204 2.22 -23.33 -2.80
CA GLN A 204 3.37 -23.80 -3.59
C GLN A 204 3.25 -23.44 -5.07
N GLY A 205 2.01 -23.25 -5.57
CA GLY A 205 1.76 -22.86 -6.95
C GLY A 205 1.99 -21.37 -7.24
N GLU A 206 2.10 -20.56 -6.19
CA GLU A 206 2.30 -19.12 -6.28
C GLU A 206 3.59 -18.72 -5.52
N PRO A 207 4.76 -18.73 -6.21
CA PRO A 207 6.02 -18.47 -5.55
C PRO A 207 6.04 -17.05 -4.94
N SER A 208 6.50 -16.96 -3.70
CA SER A 208 6.74 -15.69 -3.02
C SER A 208 8.24 -15.53 -2.74
N PRO A 209 8.88 -14.45 -3.15
CA PRO A 209 8.33 -13.27 -3.83
C PRO A 209 7.99 -13.56 -5.30
N GLY A 210 6.78 -13.11 -5.71
CA GLY A 210 6.30 -13.30 -7.08
C GLY A 210 7.01 -12.40 -8.08
N LYS A 211 7.16 -12.91 -9.32
CA LYS A 211 7.62 -12.14 -10.48
C LYS A 211 6.73 -12.49 -11.66
N MET A 212 6.21 -11.47 -12.34
CA MET A 212 5.47 -11.64 -13.59
C MET A 212 6.24 -10.94 -14.72
N ILE A 213 6.42 -11.62 -15.84
CA ILE A 213 6.98 -11.08 -17.05
C ILE A 213 5.91 -11.22 -18.12
N LEU A 214 5.50 -10.09 -18.70
CA LEU A 214 4.62 -10.11 -19.88
C LEU A 214 5.49 -10.40 -21.10
N GLU A 215 5.11 -11.40 -21.91
CA GLU A 215 5.72 -11.60 -23.21
C GLU A 215 5.39 -10.37 -24.06
N ALA A 216 6.40 -9.85 -24.79
CA ALA A 216 6.17 -8.79 -25.75
C ALA A 216 5.13 -9.27 -26.76
N SER A 217 3.97 -8.60 -26.84
CA SER A 217 2.99 -8.90 -27.86
C SER A 217 3.68 -8.73 -29.21
N SER A 218 3.78 -9.79 -30.00
CA SER A 218 4.16 -9.71 -31.42
C SER A 218 2.99 -9.08 -32.18
N GLN A 219 2.73 -7.80 -31.93
CA GLN A 219 1.88 -7.00 -32.82
C GLN A 219 2.72 -6.70 -34.04
N SER A 220 2.52 -7.49 -35.08
CA SER A 220 2.80 -7.04 -36.46
C SER A 220 1.97 -5.77 -36.66
N ASP A 221 2.63 -4.63 -36.66
CA ASP A 221 2.07 -3.35 -37.09
C ASP A 221 1.65 -3.46 -38.56
N SER A 222 0.46 -4.00 -38.83
CA SER A 222 -0.29 -3.74 -40.04
C SER A 222 -1.25 -2.58 -39.75
N GLY A 223 -0.67 -1.39 -39.54
CA GLY A 223 -1.43 -0.15 -39.54
C GLY A 223 -2.11 0.04 -40.87
N PRO A 224 -3.37 0.52 -40.91
CA PRO A 224 -4.03 0.83 -42.17
C PRO A 224 -3.22 1.91 -42.90
N ALA A 225 -2.79 1.60 -44.15
CA ALA A 225 -2.19 2.57 -45.04
C ALA A 225 -3.21 3.68 -45.34
N PHE A 226 -2.97 4.87 -44.81
CA PHE A 226 -3.65 6.06 -45.33
C PHE A 226 -3.08 6.35 -46.72
N SER A 227 -3.87 6.07 -47.71
CA SER A 227 -3.62 6.57 -49.08
C SER A 227 -4.06 8.02 -49.21
N PRO A 228 -3.36 8.86 -50.02
CA PRO A 228 -3.55 10.30 -50.11
C PRO A 228 -4.88 10.69 -50.76
#